data_43a9d3fbbe0fd05199c1f996bf377daa
#
_entry.id   43a9d3fbbe0fd05199c1f996bf377daa
#
_cell.length_a   1.000
_cell.length_b   1.000
_cell.length_c   1.000
_cell.angle_alpha   90.00
_cell.angle_beta   90.00
_cell.angle_gamma   90.00
#
_symmetry.space_group_name_H-M   'P 1'
#
loop_
_entity.id
_entity.type
_entity.pdbx_description
1 polymer ?
#
loop_
_entity_poly.entity_id
_entity_poly.type
_entity_poly.pdbx_seq_one_letter_code
_entity_poly.pdbx_strand_id
1 'polypeptide(L)'
;MVQTRTRLRLYEHEPSSDKTLTLRRPADWVTTVILSLTVLEGLAAGTIDLAFRRWSKQNVRRGDVMRLEAGVIEVVSVEIVDPDGITEAEARRSGAESANAVRGTLRGPADAPVYRIHLRHLGPDPRHALSADAELSEKDAEAIGKRLSKMDRRRPWTHETLRLIAENPGRRAQDLAELLGREKEPLKVDIRNLKNLGLTLSLEVGYRISPRGAAYLRLIEDPGRTR
;
A
#
# COMPACT_ATOMS: atom_id res chain seq x y z
N MET A 1 32.50 -14.65 21.15
CA MET A 1 31.65 -13.66 20.55
C MET A 1 31.30 -14.13 19.14
N VAL A 2 30.13 -14.74 18.97
CA VAL A 2 29.72 -15.36 17.72
C VAL A 2 28.62 -14.47 17.16
N GLN A 3 28.90 -13.80 16.03
CA GLN A 3 27.90 -13.01 15.29
C GLN A 3 27.04 -13.95 14.45
N THR A 4 25.78 -14.07 14.79
CA THR A 4 24.78 -14.82 14.03
C THR A 4 24.26 -13.93 12.91
N ARG A 5 24.75 -14.12 11.68
CA ARG A 5 24.18 -13.53 10.46
C ARG A 5 22.90 -14.27 10.11
N THR A 6 21.77 -13.65 10.34
CA THR A 6 20.48 -14.13 9.84
C THR A 6 20.39 -13.90 8.34
N ARG A 7 20.55 -14.97 7.56
CA ARG A 7 20.31 -15.00 6.12
C ARG A 7 18.79 -14.99 5.89
N LEU A 8 18.27 -13.89 5.37
CA LEU A 8 16.94 -13.85 4.77
C LEU A 8 16.92 -14.77 3.53
N ARG A 9 16.21 -15.88 3.62
CA ARG A 9 15.90 -16.74 2.47
C ARG A 9 14.84 -16.03 1.63
N LEU A 10 15.24 -15.55 0.46
CA LEU A 10 14.33 -15.22 -0.63
C LEU A 10 13.68 -16.53 -1.09
N TYR A 11 12.36 -16.59 -1.00
CA TYR A 11 11.59 -17.64 -1.67
C TYR A 11 11.65 -17.40 -3.17
N GLU A 12 12.50 -18.11 -3.86
CA GLU A 12 12.45 -18.26 -5.30
C GLU A 12 11.26 -19.15 -5.64
N HIS A 13 10.24 -18.55 -6.23
CA HIS A 13 9.16 -19.28 -6.86
C HIS A 13 9.51 -19.40 -8.34
N GLU A 14 9.74 -20.62 -8.81
CA GLU A 14 10.01 -20.89 -10.24
C GLU A 14 8.89 -20.34 -11.13
N PRO A 15 9.22 -19.74 -12.27
CA PRO A 15 8.22 -19.24 -13.20
C PRO A 15 7.68 -20.39 -14.05
N SER A 16 6.44 -20.81 -13.78
CA SER A 16 5.66 -21.56 -14.77
C SER A 16 5.26 -20.62 -15.89
N SER A 17 5.54 -21.06 -17.11
CA SER A 17 5.36 -20.40 -18.40
C SER A 17 4.06 -19.63 -18.56
N ASP A 18 4.24 -18.45 -19.15
CA ASP A 18 3.29 -17.78 -20.05
C ASP A 18 1.92 -17.39 -19.47
N LYS A 19 1.87 -16.13 -18.96
CA LYS A 19 0.72 -15.22 -19.13
C LYS A 19 1.20 -13.80 -18.86
N THR A 20 1.20 -12.99 -19.89
CA THR A 20 1.28 -11.53 -19.88
C THR A 20 0.55 -10.95 -18.65
N LEU A 21 1.30 -10.60 -17.60
CA LEU A 21 0.80 -9.84 -16.45
C LEU A 21 0.48 -8.43 -16.96
N THR A 22 -0.72 -8.27 -17.50
CA THR A 22 -1.32 -6.97 -17.68
C THR A 22 -1.43 -6.37 -16.27
N LEU A 23 -0.54 -5.44 -15.95
CA LEU A 23 -0.64 -4.58 -14.77
C LEU A 23 -1.98 -3.86 -14.82
N ARG A 24 -3.02 -4.49 -14.27
CA ARG A 24 -4.29 -3.82 -14.04
C ARG A 24 -4.01 -2.65 -13.10
N ARG A 25 -4.46 -1.47 -13.51
CA ARG A 25 -4.51 -0.24 -12.71
C ARG A 25 -4.93 -0.62 -11.29
N PRO A 26 -4.23 -0.13 -10.23
CA PRO A 26 -4.77 -0.20 -8.90
C PRO A 26 -6.06 0.62 -8.93
N ALA A 27 -7.19 -0.07 -8.92
CA ALA A 27 -8.49 0.55 -8.78
C ALA A 27 -8.52 1.33 -7.45
N ASP A 28 -9.27 2.41 -7.42
CA ASP A 28 -9.52 3.28 -6.25
C ASP A 28 -10.30 2.58 -5.12
N TRP A 29 -10.15 1.27 -4.98
CA TRP A 29 -10.86 0.41 -4.05
C TRP A 29 -10.31 0.41 -2.61
N VAL A 30 -9.18 1.08 -2.36
CA VAL A 30 -8.70 1.35 -0.99
C VAL A 30 -9.77 2.11 -0.19
N THR A 31 -10.60 2.90 -0.86
CA THR A 31 -11.74 3.60 -0.24
C THR A 31 -12.93 2.68 0.03
N THR A 32 -12.97 1.47 -0.57
CA THR A 32 -14.15 0.58 -0.54
C THR A 32 -14.08 -0.45 0.59
N VAL A 33 -12.89 -0.72 1.14
CA VAL A 33 -12.70 -1.58 2.32
C VAL A 33 -12.09 -0.72 3.43
N ILE A 34 -12.85 0.21 3.98
CA ILE A 34 -12.46 0.93 5.20
C ILE A 34 -12.46 -0.12 6.32
N LEU A 35 -11.27 -0.54 6.73
CA LEU A 35 -11.07 -1.38 7.91
C LEU A 35 -10.75 -0.46 9.08
N SER A 36 -11.44 -0.65 10.20
CA SER A 36 -11.11 0.08 11.43
C SER A 36 -9.72 -0.33 11.93
N LEU A 37 -9.09 0.50 12.75
CA LEU A 37 -7.79 0.20 13.35
C LEU A 37 -7.82 -1.15 14.09
N THR A 38 -8.88 -1.42 14.85
CA THR A 38 -9.09 -2.70 15.56
C THR A 38 -9.11 -3.91 14.62
N VAL A 39 -9.74 -3.78 13.44
CA VAL A 39 -9.75 -4.86 12.44
C VAL A 39 -8.36 -5.04 11.84
N LEU A 40 -7.62 -3.97 11.61
CA LEU A 40 -6.25 -4.04 11.10
C LEU A 40 -5.30 -4.70 12.11
N GLU A 41 -5.42 -4.37 13.39
CA GLU A 41 -4.67 -5.01 14.47
C GLU A 41 -5.02 -6.50 14.60
N GLY A 42 -6.31 -6.83 14.53
CA GLY A 42 -6.78 -8.23 14.54
C GLY A 42 -6.29 -9.04 13.35
N LEU A 43 -6.24 -8.45 12.14
CA LEU A 43 -5.64 -9.07 10.96
C LEU A 43 -4.14 -9.33 11.17
N ALA A 44 -3.41 -8.36 11.72
CA ALA A 44 -1.98 -8.51 12.01
C ALA A 44 -1.71 -9.58 13.08
N ALA A 45 -2.58 -9.68 14.08
CA ALA A 45 -2.52 -10.70 15.15
C ALA A 45 -3.05 -12.07 14.71
N GLY A 46 -3.69 -12.18 13.54
CA GLY A 46 -4.31 -13.42 13.05
C GLY A 46 -5.61 -13.80 13.77
N THR A 47 -6.19 -12.91 14.58
CA THR A 47 -7.49 -13.13 15.27
C THR A 47 -8.67 -12.76 14.38
N ILE A 48 -8.46 -11.93 13.36
CA ILE A 48 -9.44 -11.57 12.34
C ILE A 48 -8.91 -12.04 10.99
N ASP A 49 -9.76 -12.70 10.21
CA ASP A 49 -9.44 -13.20 8.87
C ASP A 49 -10.66 -13.16 7.92
N LEU A 50 -11.78 -12.58 8.35
CA LEU A 50 -12.96 -12.39 7.53
C LEU A 50 -13.37 -10.92 7.45
N ALA A 51 -14.02 -10.57 6.35
CA ALA A 51 -14.77 -9.33 6.21
C ALA A 51 -16.06 -9.58 5.43
N PHE A 52 -17.12 -8.84 5.78
CA PHE A 52 -18.39 -8.89 5.06
C PHE A 52 -18.68 -7.54 4.41
N ARG A 53 -19.10 -7.57 3.16
CA ARG A 53 -19.43 -6.34 2.41
C ARG A 53 -20.63 -6.57 1.52
N ARG A 54 -21.52 -5.57 1.45
CA ARG A 54 -22.62 -5.56 0.50
C ARG A 54 -22.24 -4.65 -0.67
N TRP A 55 -22.16 -5.21 -1.86
CA TRP A 55 -21.77 -4.47 -3.07
C TRP A 55 -22.66 -4.86 -4.24
N SER A 56 -23.09 -3.88 -5.02
CA SER A 56 -23.80 -4.12 -6.29
C SER A 56 -22.89 -4.84 -7.32
N LYS A 57 -21.57 -4.68 -7.20
CA LYS A 57 -20.57 -5.36 -8.02
C LYS A 57 -19.39 -5.76 -7.15
N GLN A 58 -18.89 -6.97 -7.36
CA GLN A 58 -17.70 -7.46 -6.66
C GLN A 58 -16.51 -6.54 -6.88
N ASN A 59 -15.96 -6.00 -5.79
CA ASN A 59 -14.88 -5.01 -5.82
C ASN A 59 -13.48 -5.62 -5.62
N VAL A 60 -13.39 -6.82 -5.05
CA VAL A 60 -12.12 -7.52 -4.81
C VAL A 60 -12.21 -8.95 -5.34
N ARG A 61 -11.06 -9.55 -5.65
CA ARG A 61 -10.94 -10.90 -6.18
C ARG A 61 -9.90 -11.70 -5.42
N ARG A 62 -10.00 -13.01 -5.47
CA ARG A 62 -8.95 -13.90 -4.98
C ARG A 62 -7.59 -13.51 -5.60
N GLY A 63 -6.57 -13.43 -4.75
CA GLY A 63 -5.22 -13.04 -5.13
C GLY A 63 -4.97 -11.52 -5.16
N ASP A 64 -6.00 -10.69 -4.93
CA ASP A 64 -5.77 -9.26 -4.75
C ASP A 64 -4.97 -9.01 -3.48
N VAL A 65 -3.98 -8.11 -3.58
CA VAL A 65 -3.09 -7.74 -2.48
C VAL A 65 -3.27 -6.28 -2.12
N MET A 66 -3.59 -6.04 -0.84
CA MET A 66 -3.77 -4.71 -0.26
C MET A 66 -2.58 -4.35 0.62
N ARG A 67 -2.08 -3.11 0.48
CA ARG A 67 -1.07 -2.54 1.37
C ARG A 67 -1.72 -1.50 2.26
N LEU A 68 -1.90 -1.85 3.51
CA LEU A 68 -2.53 -1.04 4.54
C LEU A 68 -1.50 -0.64 5.60
N GLU A 69 -1.88 0.19 6.55
CA GLU A 69 -1.00 0.58 7.66
C GLU A 69 -0.58 -0.62 8.51
N ALA A 70 -1.49 -1.58 8.72
CA ALA A 70 -1.20 -2.83 9.43
C ALA A 70 -0.34 -3.83 8.65
N GLY A 71 0.05 -3.54 7.41
CA GLY A 71 0.87 -4.42 6.57
C GLY A 71 0.20 -4.81 5.25
N VAL A 72 0.64 -5.93 4.73
CA VAL A 72 0.17 -6.48 3.45
C VAL A 72 -0.90 -7.53 3.70
N ILE A 73 -2.08 -7.34 3.11
CA ILE A 73 -3.23 -8.24 3.24
C ILE A 73 -3.55 -8.83 1.87
N GLU A 74 -3.71 -10.14 1.81
CA GLU A 74 -4.15 -10.86 0.61
C GLU A 74 -5.62 -11.26 0.74
N VAL A 75 -6.36 -11.19 -0.37
CA VAL A 75 -7.69 -11.77 -0.51
C VAL A 75 -7.56 -13.24 -0.89
N VAL A 76 -7.89 -14.15 0.03
CA VAL A 76 -7.77 -15.59 -0.15
C VAL A 76 -8.98 -16.16 -0.92
N SER A 77 -10.18 -15.72 -0.56
CA SER A 77 -11.43 -16.08 -1.27
C SER A 77 -12.47 -14.96 -1.16
N VAL A 78 -13.42 -14.99 -2.09
CA VAL A 78 -14.58 -14.10 -2.11
C VAL A 78 -15.79 -14.94 -2.51
N GLU A 79 -16.80 -14.96 -1.67
CA GLU A 79 -18.00 -15.79 -1.85
C GLU A 79 -19.26 -14.95 -1.59
N ILE A 80 -20.32 -15.17 -2.37
CA ILE A 80 -21.63 -14.59 -2.08
C ILE A 80 -22.29 -15.45 -1.02
N VAL A 81 -22.80 -14.81 0.02
CA VAL A 81 -23.45 -15.48 1.15
C VAL A 81 -24.80 -14.85 1.47
N ASP A 82 -25.71 -15.67 2.04
CA ASP A 82 -26.91 -15.15 2.65
C ASP A 82 -26.54 -14.43 3.96
N PRO A 83 -26.90 -13.15 4.12
CA PRO A 83 -26.62 -12.43 5.36
C PRO A 83 -27.24 -13.06 6.60
N ASP A 84 -28.39 -13.77 6.45
CA ASP A 84 -29.04 -14.44 7.56
C ASP A 84 -28.32 -15.75 7.97
N GLY A 85 -27.52 -16.30 7.06
CA GLY A 85 -26.68 -17.46 7.32
C GLY A 85 -25.33 -17.14 7.99
N ILE A 86 -25.02 -15.88 8.24
CA ILE A 86 -23.77 -15.48 8.94
C ILE A 86 -23.82 -15.99 10.37
N THR A 87 -22.85 -16.80 10.75
CA THR A 87 -22.73 -17.39 12.08
C THR A 87 -22.04 -16.48 13.09
N GLU A 88 -22.28 -16.73 14.39
CA GLU A 88 -21.58 -16.02 15.47
C GLU A 88 -20.05 -16.25 15.44
N ALA A 89 -19.61 -17.43 14.99
CA ALA A 89 -18.18 -17.71 14.81
C ALA A 89 -17.55 -16.86 13.71
N GLU A 90 -18.24 -16.70 12.58
CA GLU A 90 -17.79 -15.85 11.48
C GLU A 90 -17.83 -14.36 11.85
N ALA A 91 -18.82 -13.94 12.62
CA ALA A 91 -18.89 -12.58 13.14
C ALA A 91 -17.64 -12.25 13.99
N ARG A 92 -17.27 -13.12 14.92
CA ARG A 92 -16.05 -12.95 15.73
C ARG A 92 -14.79 -12.91 14.85
N ARG A 93 -14.69 -13.77 13.84
CA ARG A 93 -13.56 -13.76 12.87
C ARG A 93 -13.54 -12.50 12.00
N SER A 94 -14.62 -11.75 11.91
CA SER A 94 -14.66 -10.45 11.24
C SER A 94 -14.43 -9.25 12.17
N GLY A 95 -14.21 -9.51 13.47
CA GLY A 95 -14.04 -8.50 14.49
C GLY A 95 -15.35 -7.89 15.00
N ALA A 96 -16.48 -8.53 14.72
CA ALA A 96 -17.79 -8.10 15.19
C ALA A 96 -18.21 -8.90 16.43
N GLU A 97 -18.99 -8.28 17.30
CA GLU A 97 -19.49 -8.91 18.53
C GLU A 97 -20.52 -10.01 18.25
N SER A 98 -21.31 -9.89 17.17
CA SER A 98 -22.36 -10.83 16.80
C SER A 98 -22.67 -10.81 15.31
N ALA A 99 -23.35 -11.85 14.81
CA ALA A 99 -23.85 -11.91 13.45
C ALA A 99 -24.80 -10.74 13.15
N ASN A 100 -25.61 -10.35 14.13
CA ASN A 100 -26.50 -9.20 14.00
C ASN A 100 -25.73 -7.88 13.86
N ALA A 101 -24.63 -7.72 14.59
CA ALA A 101 -23.74 -6.57 14.43
C ALA A 101 -23.12 -6.50 13.03
N VAL A 102 -22.69 -7.65 12.47
CA VAL A 102 -22.23 -7.71 11.05
C VAL A 102 -23.31 -7.22 10.11
N ARG A 103 -24.54 -7.78 10.22
CA ARG A 103 -25.67 -7.36 9.37
C ARG A 103 -25.95 -5.87 9.45
N GLY A 104 -25.90 -5.29 10.65
CA GLY A 104 -26.09 -3.86 10.88
C GLY A 104 -25.04 -2.96 10.25
N THR A 105 -23.83 -3.48 9.98
CA THR A 105 -22.74 -2.71 9.31
C THR A 105 -22.77 -2.79 7.79
N LEU A 106 -23.59 -3.69 7.20
CA LEU A 106 -23.66 -3.84 5.75
C LEU A 106 -24.27 -2.60 5.11
N ARG A 107 -23.46 -1.89 4.30
CA ARG A 107 -23.87 -0.68 3.55
C ARG A 107 -24.09 -1.03 2.08
N GLY A 108 -25.02 -0.35 1.44
CA GLY A 108 -25.37 -0.53 0.04
C GLY A 108 -26.85 -0.87 -0.16
N PRO A 109 -27.32 -1.03 -1.41
CA PRO A 109 -28.69 -1.42 -1.72
C PRO A 109 -29.07 -2.73 -1.02
N ALA A 110 -30.29 -2.82 -0.51
CA ALA A 110 -30.74 -3.98 0.28
C ALA A 110 -30.76 -5.28 -0.53
N ASP A 111 -31.01 -5.18 -1.83
CA ASP A 111 -31.02 -6.27 -2.81
C ASP A 111 -29.64 -6.66 -3.36
N ALA A 112 -28.60 -5.87 -3.03
CA ALA A 112 -27.25 -6.18 -3.49
C ALA A 112 -26.65 -7.37 -2.72
N PRO A 113 -25.88 -8.24 -3.41
CA PRO A 113 -25.28 -9.43 -2.79
C PRO A 113 -24.32 -9.05 -1.66
N VAL A 114 -24.30 -9.89 -0.64
CA VAL A 114 -23.34 -9.83 0.45
C VAL A 114 -22.18 -10.76 0.14
N TYR A 115 -20.97 -10.23 0.24
CA TYR A 115 -19.74 -10.97 0.00
C TYR A 115 -19.05 -11.28 1.33
N ARG A 116 -18.73 -12.54 1.53
CA ARG A 116 -17.77 -13.01 2.54
C ARG A 116 -16.39 -13.01 1.92
N ILE A 117 -15.48 -12.28 2.51
CA ILE A 117 -14.10 -12.09 2.01
C ILE A 117 -13.16 -12.71 3.03
N HIS A 118 -12.44 -13.75 2.64
CA HIS A 118 -11.38 -14.31 3.46
C HIS A 118 -10.08 -13.57 3.21
N LEU A 119 -9.45 -13.12 4.28
CA LEU A 119 -8.25 -12.28 4.26
C LEU A 119 -7.10 -13.01 4.93
N ARG A 120 -5.87 -12.76 4.47
CA ARG A 120 -4.65 -13.26 5.08
C ARG A 120 -3.64 -12.13 5.22
N HIS A 121 -3.13 -11.95 6.42
CA HIS A 121 -2.00 -11.03 6.65
C HIS A 121 -0.71 -11.69 6.16
N LEU A 122 0.04 -11.02 5.27
CA LEU A 122 1.30 -11.50 4.71
C LEU A 122 2.53 -10.96 5.44
N GLY A 123 2.32 -10.09 6.43
CA GLY A 123 3.38 -9.45 7.19
C GLY A 123 3.42 -7.93 6.99
N PRO A 124 4.42 -7.27 7.58
CA PRO A 124 4.58 -5.81 7.47
C PRO A 124 4.82 -5.39 6.01
N ASP A 125 4.38 -4.18 5.66
CA ASP A 125 4.64 -3.64 4.33
C ASP A 125 6.16 -3.43 4.14
N PRO A 126 6.80 -4.11 3.19
CA PRO A 126 8.25 -3.99 2.97
C PRO A 126 8.68 -2.56 2.59
N ARG A 127 7.74 -1.71 2.15
CA ARG A 127 8.00 -0.30 1.87
C ARG A 127 8.35 0.48 3.13
N HIS A 128 7.92 0.07 4.32
CA HIS A 128 8.30 0.72 5.58
C HIS A 128 9.81 0.56 5.83
N ALA A 129 10.32 -0.67 5.75
CA ALA A 129 11.76 -0.94 5.87
C ALA A 129 12.55 -0.23 4.76
N LEU A 130 12.05 -0.31 3.51
CA LEU A 130 12.69 0.36 2.38
C LEU A 130 12.76 1.87 2.56
N SER A 131 11.69 2.51 3.03
CA SER A 131 11.63 3.96 3.22
C SER A 131 12.48 4.45 4.40
N ALA A 132 12.70 3.59 5.40
CA ALA A 132 13.54 3.89 6.56
C ALA A 132 15.04 3.78 6.27
N ASP A 133 15.43 3.09 5.19
CA ASP A 133 16.82 2.91 4.78
C ASP A 133 17.43 4.24 4.32
N ALA A 134 18.21 4.87 5.19
CA ALA A 134 18.91 6.13 4.95
C ALA A 134 20.37 5.94 4.56
N GLU A 135 20.90 4.71 4.61
CA GLU A 135 22.28 4.37 4.30
C GLU A 135 22.40 3.90 2.84
N LEU A 136 22.29 4.83 1.91
CA LEU A 136 22.40 4.54 0.49
C LEU A 136 23.84 4.61 0.00
N SER A 137 24.25 3.58 -0.74
CA SER A 137 25.49 3.61 -1.52
C SER A 137 25.27 4.40 -2.83
N GLU A 138 26.37 4.79 -3.48
CA GLU A 138 26.32 5.40 -4.83
C GLU A 138 25.61 4.48 -5.83
N LYS A 139 25.80 3.15 -5.71
CA LYS A 139 25.12 2.15 -6.53
C LYS A 139 23.61 2.14 -6.32
N ASP A 140 23.16 2.34 -5.07
CA ASP A 140 21.73 2.45 -4.75
C ASP A 140 21.16 3.73 -5.34
N ALA A 141 21.87 4.84 -5.22
CA ALA A 141 21.47 6.13 -5.80
C ALA A 141 21.37 6.03 -7.34
N GLU A 142 22.34 5.38 -7.99
CA GLU A 142 22.30 5.12 -9.43
C GLU A 142 21.08 4.26 -9.83
N ALA A 143 20.80 3.19 -9.07
CA ALA A 143 19.66 2.31 -9.31
C ALA A 143 18.32 3.05 -9.16
N ILE A 144 18.21 3.92 -8.14
CA ILE A 144 17.05 4.80 -7.96
C ILE A 144 16.94 5.76 -9.15
N GLY A 145 18.02 6.45 -9.50
CA GLY A 145 18.09 7.40 -10.62
C GLY A 145 17.62 6.76 -11.95
N LYS A 146 18.08 5.54 -12.26
CA LYS A 146 17.63 4.79 -13.44
C LYS A 146 16.13 4.54 -13.44
N ARG A 147 15.52 4.27 -12.27
CA ARG A 147 14.07 4.09 -12.16
C ARG A 147 13.32 5.40 -12.32
N LEU A 148 13.79 6.48 -11.72
CA LEU A 148 13.20 7.81 -11.86
C LEU A 148 13.28 8.30 -13.31
N SER A 149 14.42 8.13 -13.99
CA SER A 149 14.59 8.48 -15.41
C SER A 149 13.61 7.71 -16.31
N LYS A 150 13.27 6.47 -15.99
CA LYS A 150 12.22 5.73 -16.72
C LYS A 150 10.84 6.35 -16.52
N MET A 151 10.56 6.90 -15.35
CA MET A 151 9.30 7.58 -15.06
C MET A 151 9.23 8.96 -15.74
N ASP A 152 10.36 9.61 -15.90
CA ASP A 152 10.51 10.93 -16.52
C ASP A 152 10.50 10.92 -18.05
N ARG A 153 10.34 9.75 -18.72
CA ARG A 153 10.46 9.61 -20.19
C ARG A 153 9.58 10.57 -21.00
N ARG A 154 8.39 10.86 -20.50
CA ARG A 154 7.46 11.77 -21.21
C ARG A 154 7.65 13.22 -20.80
N ARG A 155 8.03 13.46 -19.56
CA ARG A 155 8.24 14.75 -18.95
C ARG A 155 9.05 14.57 -17.66
N PRO A 156 10.08 15.40 -17.40
CA PRO A 156 10.76 15.44 -16.11
C PRO A 156 9.76 15.90 -15.02
N TRP A 157 9.66 15.16 -13.93
CA TRP A 157 8.78 15.52 -12.81
C TRP A 157 9.25 14.94 -11.47
N THR A 158 10.05 13.86 -11.50
CA THR A 158 10.33 13.07 -10.29
C THR A 158 11.16 13.85 -9.28
N HIS A 159 12.27 14.45 -9.69
CA HIS A 159 13.16 15.20 -8.79
C HIS A 159 12.52 16.50 -8.31
N GLU A 160 11.79 17.20 -9.17
CA GLU A 160 11.03 18.39 -8.80
C GLU A 160 10.00 18.07 -7.72
N THR A 161 9.24 16.99 -7.89
CA THR A 161 8.23 16.55 -6.90
C THR A 161 8.89 16.11 -5.59
N LEU A 162 10.04 15.40 -5.65
CA LEU A 162 10.77 14.99 -4.45
C LEU A 162 11.28 16.19 -3.64
N ARG A 163 11.89 17.18 -4.30
CA ARG A 163 12.38 18.40 -3.64
C ARG A 163 11.22 19.19 -3.03
N LEU A 164 10.15 19.38 -3.78
CA LEU A 164 8.98 20.11 -3.28
C LEU A 164 8.40 19.45 -2.02
N ILE A 165 8.31 18.12 -1.99
CA ILE A 165 7.84 17.38 -0.80
C ILE A 165 8.84 17.50 0.35
N ALA A 166 10.14 17.50 0.09
CA ALA A 166 11.17 17.67 1.10
C ALA A 166 11.13 19.05 1.76
N GLU A 167 10.90 20.09 0.96
CA GLU A 167 10.81 21.49 1.41
C GLU A 167 9.46 21.81 2.08
N ASN A 168 8.42 21.03 1.80
CA ASN A 168 7.05 21.29 2.25
C ASN A 168 6.44 20.07 2.95
N PRO A 169 6.99 19.61 4.09
CA PRO A 169 6.45 18.45 4.80
C PRO A 169 5.02 18.69 5.31
N GLY A 170 4.15 17.69 5.18
CA GLY A 170 2.76 17.76 5.64
C GLY A 170 1.79 18.41 4.64
N ARG A 171 2.26 18.92 3.50
CA ARG A 171 1.38 19.52 2.49
C ARG A 171 0.50 18.47 1.82
N ARG A 172 -0.75 18.83 1.58
CA ARG A 172 -1.73 18.00 0.86
C ARG A 172 -1.42 17.92 -0.63
N ALA A 173 -1.93 16.88 -1.29
CA ALA A 173 -1.78 16.74 -2.73
C ALA A 173 -2.31 17.94 -3.54
N GLN A 174 -3.35 18.58 -3.04
CA GLN A 174 -3.92 19.78 -3.68
C GLN A 174 -2.92 20.93 -3.68
N ASP A 175 -2.36 21.24 -2.50
CA ASP A 175 -1.41 22.35 -2.32
C ASP A 175 -0.12 22.11 -3.14
N LEU A 176 0.38 20.86 -3.15
CA LEU A 176 1.54 20.47 -3.96
C LEU A 176 1.25 20.57 -5.46
N ALA A 177 0.03 20.24 -5.87
CA ALA A 177 -0.40 20.32 -7.27
C ALA A 177 -0.45 21.78 -7.75
N GLU A 178 -0.94 22.68 -6.92
CA GLU A 178 -0.97 24.12 -7.19
C GLU A 178 0.45 24.69 -7.34
N LEU A 179 1.37 24.33 -6.43
CA LEU A 179 2.79 24.74 -6.51
C LEU A 179 3.50 24.24 -7.76
N LEU A 180 3.12 23.06 -8.27
CA LEU A 180 3.69 22.45 -9.48
C LEU A 180 2.95 22.85 -10.76
N GLY A 181 1.86 23.63 -10.68
CA GLY A 181 1.01 23.92 -11.83
C GLY A 181 0.40 22.66 -12.46
N ARG A 182 0.03 21.68 -11.64
CA ARG A 182 -0.43 20.34 -12.07
C ARG A 182 -1.82 20.01 -11.52
N GLU A 183 -2.47 19.03 -12.14
CA GLU A 183 -3.70 18.46 -11.61
C GLU A 183 -3.42 17.53 -10.42
N LYS A 184 -4.31 17.56 -9.42
CA LYS A 184 -4.22 16.79 -8.17
C LYS A 184 -4.19 15.28 -8.39
N GLU A 185 -5.11 14.73 -9.19
CA GLU A 185 -5.25 13.27 -9.31
C GLU A 185 -4.05 12.61 -10.02
N PRO A 186 -3.53 13.15 -11.13
CA PRO A 186 -2.26 12.68 -11.69
C PRO A 186 -1.10 12.79 -10.70
N LEU A 187 -0.98 13.89 -9.94
CA LEU A 187 0.08 14.05 -8.95
C LEU A 187 0.00 13.00 -7.84
N LYS A 188 -1.19 12.64 -7.37
CA LYS A 188 -1.36 11.55 -6.38
C LYS A 188 -0.84 10.21 -6.90
N VAL A 189 -1.04 9.92 -8.18
CA VAL A 189 -0.48 8.71 -8.82
C VAL A 189 1.05 8.77 -8.83
N ASP A 190 1.61 9.90 -9.19
CA ASP A 190 3.05 10.13 -9.24
C ASP A 190 3.69 9.99 -7.85
N ILE A 191 3.13 10.61 -6.82
CA ILE A 191 3.60 10.47 -5.43
C ILE A 191 3.51 9.02 -4.95
N ARG A 192 2.44 8.29 -5.35
CA ARG A 192 2.33 6.85 -5.05
C ARG A 192 3.46 6.05 -5.69
N ASN A 193 3.87 6.39 -6.90
CA ASN A 193 4.99 5.76 -7.58
C ASN A 193 6.31 6.04 -6.87
N LEU A 194 6.55 7.26 -6.40
CA LEU A 194 7.72 7.61 -5.57
C LEU A 194 7.69 6.87 -4.23
N LYS A 195 6.52 6.74 -3.59
CA LYS A 195 6.32 5.96 -2.36
C LYS A 195 6.64 4.47 -2.57
N ASN A 196 6.32 3.89 -3.73
CA ASN A 196 6.66 2.51 -4.06
C ASN A 196 8.18 2.28 -4.19
N LEU A 197 8.96 3.32 -4.43
CA LEU A 197 10.43 3.31 -4.38
C LEU A 197 10.99 3.62 -2.98
N GLY A 198 10.12 3.80 -1.99
CA GLY A 198 10.49 4.14 -0.62
C GLY A 198 10.92 5.61 -0.45
N LEU A 199 10.71 6.50 -1.43
CA LEU A 199 11.26 7.86 -1.41
C LEU A 199 10.37 8.88 -0.70
N THR A 200 9.07 8.60 -0.55
CA THR A 200 8.12 9.46 0.15
C THR A 200 7.25 8.66 1.12
N LEU A 201 6.67 9.35 2.09
CA LEU A 201 5.73 8.81 3.07
C LEU A 201 4.42 9.59 3.01
N SER A 202 3.30 8.88 3.16
CA SER A 202 2.01 9.50 3.43
C SER A 202 1.88 9.73 4.94
N LEU A 203 1.36 10.88 5.32
CA LEU A 203 0.96 11.20 6.68
C LEU A 203 -0.57 11.12 6.78
N GLU A 204 -1.13 11.26 7.97
CA GLU A 204 -2.57 11.45 8.15
C GLU A 204 -3.07 12.63 7.29
N VAL A 205 -2.29 13.71 7.29
CA VAL A 205 -2.49 14.84 6.38
C VAL A 205 -1.22 15.07 5.57
N GLY A 206 -1.32 14.94 4.23
CA GLY A 206 -0.25 15.27 3.30
C GLY A 206 0.86 14.22 3.18
N TYR A 207 2.02 14.69 2.75
CA TYR A 207 3.18 13.87 2.44
C TYR A 207 4.45 14.43 3.06
N ARG A 208 5.45 13.57 3.22
CA ARG A 208 6.82 13.99 3.55
C ARG A 208 7.84 13.16 2.78
N ILE A 209 9.03 13.68 2.65
CA ILE A 209 10.17 12.90 2.17
C ILE A 209 10.50 11.80 3.20
N SER A 210 10.85 10.61 2.73
CA SER A 210 11.33 9.52 3.59
C SER A 210 12.81 9.69 3.94
N PRO A 211 13.34 8.99 4.97
CA PRO A 211 14.78 8.90 5.20
C PRO A 211 15.56 8.49 3.95
N ARG A 212 15.06 7.48 3.21
CA ARG A 212 15.64 7.03 1.94
C ARG A 212 15.60 8.12 0.86
N GLY A 213 14.48 8.81 0.72
CA GLY A 213 14.35 9.91 -0.25
C GLY A 213 15.26 11.08 0.06
N ALA A 214 15.39 11.45 1.34
CA ALA A 214 16.31 12.48 1.78
C ALA A 214 17.79 12.09 1.56
N ALA A 215 18.16 10.84 1.82
CA ALA A 215 19.48 10.32 1.53
C ALA A 215 19.79 10.35 0.03
N TYR A 216 18.81 9.94 -0.80
CA TYR A 216 18.94 10.01 -2.25
C TYR A 216 19.18 11.44 -2.75
N LEU A 217 18.36 12.41 -2.32
CA LEU A 217 18.53 13.81 -2.72
C LEU A 217 19.92 14.35 -2.33
N ARG A 218 20.39 14.06 -1.12
CA ARG A 218 21.73 14.47 -0.68
C ARG A 218 22.83 13.91 -1.58
N LEU A 219 22.77 12.63 -1.94
CA LEU A 219 23.79 11.98 -2.79
C LEU A 219 23.86 12.57 -4.19
N ILE A 220 22.73 12.97 -4.77
CA ILE A 220 22.73 13.57 -6.11
C ILE A 220 23.08 15.06 -6.12
N GLU A 221 22.90 15.77 -4.99
CA GLU A 221 23.18 17.20 -4.86
C GLU A 221 24.60 17.47 -4.38
N ASP A 222 25.20 16.55 -3.62
CA ASP A 222 26.60 16.65 -3.15
C ASP A 222 27.35 15.31 -3.33
N PRO A 223 27.70 14.95 -4.58
CA PRO A 223 28.33 13.66 -4.90
C PRO A 223 29.76 13.51 -4.31
N GLY A 224 30.32 14.57 -3.73
CA GLY A 224 31.69 14.56 -3.18
C GLY A 224 31.80 14.40 -1.67
N ARG A 225 30.68 14.31 -0.91
CA ARG A 225 30.67 14.31 0.56
C ARG A 225 30.70 12.92 1.22
N THR A 226 30.73 11.87 0.41
CA THR A 226 30.82 10.48 0.90
C THR A 226 32.30 10.03 0.88
N ARG A 227 33.06 10.50 1.86
CA ARG A 227 34.35 9.92 2.22
C ARG A 227 34.41 9.71 3.73
#